data_0679f6eb3705bfc9952fb22e5426ecff
#
_entry.id   0679f6eb3705bfc9952fb22e5426ecff
#
_cell.length_a   1.000
_cell.length_b   1.000
_cell.length_c   1.000
_cell.angle_alpha   90.00
_cell.angle_beta   90.00
_cell.angle_gamma   90.00
#
_symmetry.space_group_name_H-M   'P 1'
#
loop_
_entity.id
_entity.type
_entity.pdbx_description
1 polymer ?
#
loop_
_entity_poly.entity_id
_entity_poly.type
_entity_poly.pdbx_seq_one_letter_code
_entity_poly.pdbx_strand_id
1 'polypeptide(L)'
;LMVDVKEGPTGTFQVGAGYSSGDGFLFNTNVSEKNLLGRGQGVTGNFSIGSRRQDYILNFTDPYFRDTKASLGFALFNTTRDYDDFNEHKLGFGVNTSYPLNDFRMPFFGRSEKEKGSDVLASNTATSMWDYMRAGVAYDLTHENINGVSANASESIKSEAGTSLTSAVTPGMTYDSRDHFFAPTEGTKSAFAVKMAGLGGDSRFIKSDVSARWHYPLLKDPNWGGSYVLALGGSLGYGIGFGQDSNGKHDLPLFERYFLGGI
;
A
#
# COMPACT_ATOMS: atom_id res chain seq x y z
N LEU A 1 -21.40 32.85 14.14
CA LEU A 1 -21.65 31.77 13.22
C LEU A 1 -22.08 30.54 14.05
N MET A 2 -23.32 30.14 13.98
CA MET A 2 -23.78 28.86 14.55
C MET A 2 -23.56 27.79 13.49
N VAL A 3 -22.73 26.79 13.78
CA VAL A 3 -22.53 25.63 12.91
C VAL A 3 -23.26 24.46 13.57
N ASP A 4 -24.32 24.02 12.92
CA ASP A 4 -25.06 22.84 13.35
C ASP A 4 -24.48 21.61 12.65
N VAL A 5 -23.95 20.65 13.40
CA VAL A 5 -23.31 19.44 12.89
C VAL A 5 -24.21 18.26 13.18
N LYS A 6 -24.68 17.58 12.14
CA LYS A 6 -25.41 16.35 12.26
C LYS A 6 -24.49 15.16 12.06
N GLU A 7 -24.37 14.31 13.07
CA GLU A 7 -23.62 13.08 12.96
C GLU A 7 -24.30 12.09 11.99
N GLY A 8 -23.50 11.43 11.15
CA GLY A 8 -23.94 10.40 10.21
C GLY A 8 -23.21 9.09 10.45
N PRO A 9 -23.73 7.96 9.93
CA PRO A 9 -23.07 6.68 10.04
C PRO A 9 -21.72 6.71 9.27
N THR A 10 -20.65 6.25 9.92
CA THR A 10 -19.28 6.16 9.36
C THR A 10 -18.96 4.76 8.86
N GLY A 11 -19.81 3.78 9.19
CA GLY A 11 -19.69 2.39 8.78
C GLY A 11 -20.27 2.14 7.39
N THR A 12 -19.63 1.26 6.62
CA THR A 12 -20.14 0.76 5.34
C THR A 12 -20.11 -0.77 5.33
N PHE A 13 -21.16 -1.35 4.77
CA PHE A 13 -21.25 -2.79 4.53
C PHE A 13 -21.59 -3.00 3.04
N GLN A 14 -20.76 -3.76 2.35
CA GLN A 14 -20.93 -4.05 0.93
C GLN A 14 -20.85 -5.55 0.72
N VAL A 15 -21.76 -6.06 -0.11
CA VAL A 15 -21.79 -7.45 -0.55
C VAL A 15 -21.85 -7.47 -2.06
N GLY A 16 -21.07 -8.34 -2.65
CA GLY A 16 -21.04 -8.56 -4.09
C GLY A 16 -20.88 -10.03 -4.42
N ALA A 17 -21.41 -10.43 -5.56
CA ALA A 17 -21.19 -11.73 -6.15
C ALA A 17 -20.81 -11.57 -7.61
N GLY A 18 -19.89 -12.38 -8.10
CA GLY A 18 -19.41 -12.35 -9.48
C GLY A 18 -18.98 -13.72 -9.97
N TYR A 19 -18.70 -13.78 -11.25
CA TYR A 19 -18.14 -14.96 -11.89
C TYR A 19 -16.98 -14.52 -12.79
N SER A 20 -15.85 -15.20 -12.67
CA SER A 20 -14.73 -15.06 -13.59
C SER A 20 -14.34 -16.42 -14.17
N SER A 21 -13.74 -16.43 -15.36
CA SER A 21 -13.27 -17.68 -15.97
C SER A 21 -12.08 -18.30 -15.20
N GLY A 22 -11.31 -17.48 -14.48
CA GLY A 22 -10.16 -17.94 -13.70
C GLY A 22 -10.55 -18.43 -12.31
N ASP A 23 -11.31 -17.61 -11.55
CA ASP A 23 -11.64 -17.90 -10.14
C ASP A 23 -12.98 -18.63 -9.94
N GLY A 24 -13.80 -18.74 -11.01
CA GLY A 24 -15.15 -19.27 -10.92
C GLY A 24 -16.12 -18.30 -10.26
N PHE A 25 -17.06 -18.82 -9.47
CA PHE A 25 -17.93 -18.00 -8.64
C PHE A 25 -17.17 -17.39 -7.47
N LEU A 26 -17.37 -16.09 -7.24
CA LEU A 26 -16.74 -15.34 -6.17
C LEU A 26 -17.80 -14.53 -5.43
N PHE A 27 -17.82 -14.66 -4.14
CA PHE A 27 -18.62 -13.86 -3.21
C PHE A 27 -17.69 -12.96 -2.40
N ASN A 28 -17.97 -11.65 -2.40
CA ASN A 28 -17.16 -10.65 -1.72
C ASN A 28 -17.99 -9.93 -0.67
N THR A 29 -17.42 -9.72 0.49
CA THR A 29 -17.99 -8.88 1.55
C THR A 29 -16.92 -7.90 2.02
N ASN A 30 -17.28 -6.63 2.08
CA ASN A 30 -16.46 -5.58 2.67
C ASN A 30 -17.23 -4.94 3.83
N VAL A 31 -16.59 -4.88 4.98
CA VAL A 31 -17.10 -4.17 6.17
C VAL A 31 -16.07 -3.12 6.54
N SER A 32 -16.46 -1.87 6.62
CA SER A 32 -15.54 -0.78 6.95
C SER A 32 -16.19 0.17 7.95
N GLU A 33 -15.46 0.51 9.00
CA GLU A 33 -15.76 1.58 9.94
C GLU A 33 -14.61 2.59 9.90
N LYS A 34 -14.91 3.85 9.63
CA LYS A 34 -13.90 4.91 9.47
C LYS A 34 -13.65 5.72 10.75
N ASN A 35 -14.53 5.60 11.72
CA ASN A 35 -14.46 6.35 12.96
C ASN A 35 -14.79 5.45 14.16
N LEU A 36 -14.00 4.41 14.35
CA LEU A 36 -14.18 3.44 15.41
C LEU A 36 -14.20 4.14 16.77
N LEU A 37 -15.31 3.96 17.50
CA LEU A 37 -15.55 4.57 18.82
C LEU A 37 -15.36 6.09 18.86
N GLY A 38 -15.55 6.79 17.74
CA GLY A 38 -15.41 8.25 17.67
C GLY A 38 -13.96 8.77 17.71
N ARG A 39 -12.97 7.90 17.51
CA ARG A 39 -11.54 8.25 17.63
C ARG A 39 -10.84 8.51 16.30
N GLY A 40 -11.57 8.53 15.19
CA GLY A 40 -10.99 8.68 13.85
C GLY A 40 -10.17 7.47 13.38
N GLN A 41 -10.22 6.37 14.13
CA GLN A 41 -9.55 5.12 13.76
C GLN A 41 -10.40 4.35 12.77
N GLY A 42 -9.75 3.71 11.79
CA GLY A 42 -10.41 2.91 10.77
C GLY A 42 -10.20 1.41 10.98
N VAL A 43 -11.26 0.62 10.76
CA VAL A 43 -11.18 -0.83 10.63
C VAL A 43 -11.83 -1.25 9.34
N THR A 44 -11.18 -2.12 8.57
CA THR A 44 -11.74 -2.66 7.33
C THR A 44 -11.52 -4.17 7.29
N GLY A 45 -12.60 -4.92 7.12
CA GLY A 45 -12.60 -6.34 6.85
C GLY A 45 -12.99 -6.62 5.40
N ASN A 46 -12.13 -7.32 4.66
CA ASN A 46 -12.40 -7.80 3.32
C ASN A 46 -12.43 -9.32 3.32
N PHE A 47 -13.54 -9.88 2.89
CA PHE A 47 -13.75 -11.32 2.83
C PHE A 47 -14.16 -11.69 1.41
N SER A 48 -13.39 -12.58 0.78
CA SER A 48 -13.69 -13.12 -0.53
C SER A 48 -13.71 -14.63 -0.45
N ILE A 49 -14.78 -15.25 -0.89
CA ILE A 49 -14.93 -16.70 -0.89
C ILE A 49 -15.38 -17.13 -2.29
N GLY A 50 -14.61 -17.97 -2.93
CA GLY A 50 -14.87 -18.50 -4.26
C GLY A 50 -14.40 -19.93 -4.42
N SER A 51 -14.55 -20.46 -5.63
CA SER A 51 -14.20 -21.84 -5.94
C SER A 51 -12.71 -22.09 -5.86
N ARG A 52 -11.89 -21.09 -6.22
CA ARG A 52 -10.42 -21.19 -6.30
C ARG A 52 -9.71 -20.15 -5.45
N ARG A 53 -10.47 -19.31 -4.73
CA ARG A 53 -9.91 -18.22 -3.97
C ARG A 53 -10.65 -18.00 -2.67
N GLN A 54 -9.90 -17.85 -1.58
CA GLN A 54 -10.41 -17.44 -0.28
C GLN A 54 -9.47 -16.40 0.29
N ASP A 55 -9.99 -15.20 0.55
CA ASP A 55 -9.23 -14.10 1.17
C ASP A 55 -9.96 -13.62 2.42
N TYR A 56 -9.25 -13.53 3.51
CA TYR A 56 -9.67 -12.95 4.78
C TYR A 56 -8.64 -11.91 5.17
N ILE A 57 -9.00 -10.63 5.04
CA ILE A 57 -8.08 -9.51 5.30
C ILE A 57 -8.73 -8.57 6.28
N LEU A 58 -8.05 -8.30 7.38
CA LEU A 58 -8.44 -7.32 8.39
C LEU A 58 -7.38 -6.24 8.49
N ASN A 59 -7.79 -4.98 8.33
CA ASN A 59 -6.91 -3.83 8.46
C ASN A 59 -7.43 -2.89 9.56
N PHE A 60 -6.51 -2.40 10.36
CA PHE A 60 -6.72 -1.31 11.31
C PHE A 60 -5.80 -0.16 10.94
N THR A 61 -6.29 1.07 11.02
CA THR A 61 -5.50 2.27 10.76
C THR A 61 -5.83 3.35 11.78
N ASP A 62 -4.82 3.87 12.43
CA ASP A 62 -4.89 5.06 13.26
C ASP A 62 -4.10 6.18 12.56
N PRO A 63 -4.75 7.19 11.97
CA PRO A 63 -4.07 8.25 11.23
C PRO A 63 -3.33 9.24 12.13
N TYR A 64 -3.67 9.29 13.43
CA TYR A 64 -3.12 10.22 14.42
C TYR A 64 -2.73 9.52 15.71
N PHE A 65 -1.87 8.53 15.59
CA PHE A 65 -1.47 7.69 16.72
C PHE A 65 -0.99 8.51 17.93
N ARG A 66 -1.66 8.35 19.07
CA ARG A 66 -1.44 9.12 20.31
C ARG A 66 -1.52 10.64 20.10
N ASP A 67 -2.47 11.10 19.31
CA ASP A 67 -2.68 12.51 18.98
C ASP A 67 -1.48 13.19 18.31
N THR A 68 -0.62 12.40 17.67
CA THR A 68 0.50 12.88 16.86
C THR A 68 0.15 12.85 15.37
N LYS A 69 1.00 13.41 14.53
CA LYS A 69 0.88 13.28 13.06
C LYS A 69 1.36 11.93 12.51
N ALA A 70 1.83 11.05 13.39
CA ALA A 70 2.20 9.69 13.02
C ALA A 70 0.95 8.86 12.73
N SER A 71 0.95 8.11 11.63
CA SER A 71 -0.04 7.07 11.40
C SER A 71 0.49 5.73 11.88
N LEU A 72 -0.41 4.86 12.33
CA LEU A 72 -0.11 3.47 12.67
C LEU A 72 -1.14 2.57 11.99
N GLY A 73 -0.67 1.50 11.34
CA GLY A 73 -1.52 0.51 10.71
C GLY A 73 -1.14 -0.90 11.12
N PHE A 74 -2.15 -1.76 11.19
CA PHE A 74 -2.01 -3.20 11.36
C PHE A 74 -2.80 -3.91 10.28
N ALA A 75 -2.25 -4.97 9.74
CA ALA A 75 -2.92 -5.86 8.80
C ALA A 75 -2.78 -7.30 9.27
N LEU A 76 -3.87 -8.06 9.17
CA LEU A 76 -3.87 -9.52 9.31
C LEU A 76 -4.47 -10.08 8.03
N PHE A 77 -3.85 -11.10 7.49
CA PHE A 77 -4.39 -11.72 6.28
C PHE A 77 -4.19 -13.24 6.29
N ASN A 78 -5.18 -13.91 5.73
CA ASN A 78 -5.16 -15.34 5.44
C ASN A 78 -5.75 -15.51 4.04
N THR A 79 -4.95 -15.94 3.08
CA THR A 79 -5.34 -16.07 1.69
C THR A 79 -5.03 -17.46 1.17
N THR A 80 -5.95 -18.03 0.42
CA THR A 80 -5.77 -19.30 -0.28
C THR A 80 -6.11 -19.11 -1.75
N ARG A 81 -5.29 -19.65 -2.62
CA ARG A 81 -5.50 -19.67 -4.07
C ARG A 81 -5.17 -21.03 -4.64
N ASP A 82 -6.12 -21.55 -5.41
CA ASP A 82 -5.98 -22.82 -6.12
C ASP A 82 -5.70 -22.51 -7.60
N TYR A 83 -4.45 -22.67 -7.99
CA TYR A 83 -4.03 -22.61 -9.39
C TYR A 83 -4.15 -23.99 -10.03
N ASP A 84 -4.07 -24.08 -11.33
CA ASP A 84 -4.19 -25.36 -12.05
C ASP A 84 -3.04 -26.33 -11.70
N ASP A 85 -1.86 -25.79 -11.40
CA ASP A 85 -0.65 -26.56 -11.15
C ASP A 85 -0.21 -26.64 -9.69
N PHE A 86 -0.79 -25.85 -8.78
CA PHE A 86 -0.41 -25.81 -7.36
C PHE A 86 -1.45 -25.06 -6.53
N ASN A 87 -1.41 -25.23 -5.22
CA ASN A 87 -2.18 -24.47 -4.26
C ASN A 87 -1.25 -23.58 -3.44
N GLU A 88 -1.65 -22.33 -3.24
CA GLU A 88 -0.95 -21.35 -2.43
C GLU A 88 -1.78 -20.96 -1.21
N HIS A 89 -1.18 -21.02 -0.03
CA HIS A 89 -1.78 -20.53 1.21
C HIS A 89 -0.82 -19.56 1.88
N LYS A 90 -1.29 -18.34 2.16
CA LYS A 90 -0.53 -17.30 2.85
C LYS A 90 -1.24 -16.88 4.10
N LEU A 91 -0.54 -16.89 5.22
CA LEU A 91 -0.97 -16.36 6.50
C LEU A 91 0.07 -15.35 6.97
N GLY A 92 -0.36 -14.15 7.35
CA GLY A 92 0.61 -13.18 7.80
C GLY A 92 0.00 -11.98 8.52
N PHE A 93 0.89 -11.17 9.04
CA PHE A 93 0.55 -9.87 9.60
C PHE A 93 1.55 -8.80 9.14
N GLY A 94 1.07 -7.57 9.11
CA GLY A 94 1.88 -6.40 8.84
C GLY A 94 1.64 -5.31 9.87
N VAL A 95 2.66 -4.52 10.13
CA VAL A 95 2.62 -3.30 10.94
C VAL A 95 3.27 -2.19 10.15
N ASN A 96 2.63 -1.05 10.03
CA ASN A 96 3.22 0.09 9.34
C ASN A 96 3.03 1.38 10.11
N THR A 97 3.97 2.28 9.94
CA THR A 97 3.89 3.64 10.48
C THR A 97 4.43 4.63 9.46
N SER A 98 3.87 5.84 9.45
CA SER A 98 4.39 6.92 8.62
C SER A 98 4.27 8.26 9.33
N TYR A 99 5.15 9.19 8.99
CA TYR A 99 5.20 10.53 9.55
C TYR A 99 5.42 11.58 8.46
N PRO A 100 4.72 12.74 8.47
CA PRO A 100 4.95 13.82 7.53
C PRO A 100 6.30 14.49 7.78
N LEU A 101 7.05 14.77 6.70
CA LEU A 101 8.41 15.30 6.81
C LEU A 101 8.49 16.82 7.04
N ASN A 102 7.38 17.54 6.87
CA ASN A 102 7.33 18.99 7.13
C ASN A 102 7.67 19.37 8.58
N ASP A 103 7.40 18.46 9.53
CA ASP A 103 7.71 18.68 10.96
C ASP A 103 9.09 18.14 11.36
N PHE A 104 9.75 17.39 10.47
CA PHE A 104 11.01 16.76 10.76
C PHE A 104 12.16 17.76 10.55
N ARG A 105 12.66 18.35 11.63
CA ARG A 105 13.88 19.17 11.60
C ARG A 105 15.09 18.25 11.40
N MET A 106 15.44 17.97 10.16
CA MET A 106 16.70 17.30 9.88
C MET A 106 17.86 18.28 10.07
N PRO A 107 18.81 18.02 10.99
CA PRO A 107 19.94 18.94 11.23
C PRO A 107 20.88 19.08 10.02
N PHE A 108 20.76 18.21 9.00
CA PHE A 108 21.64 18.18 7.83
C PHE A 108 21.09 18.92 6.58
N PHE A 109 19.80 19.22 6.53
CA PHE A 109 19.23 19.98 5.41
C PHE A 109 18.78 21.33 5.95
N GLY A 110 19.70 22.29 5.95
CA GLY A 110 19.51 23.63 6.46
C GLY A 110 18.25 24.30 5.86
N ARG A 111 17.23 24.40 6.67
CA ARG A 111 16.19 25.37 6.45
C ARG A 111 16.79 26.72 6.83
N SER A 112 16.89 27.62 5.86
CA SER A 112 17.37 28.97 6.07
C SER A 112 16.58 29.63 7.22
N GLU A 113 17.29 30.09 8.27
CA GLU A 113 16.72 30.77 9.44
C GLU A 113 16.12 32.17 9.13
N LYS A 114 15.71 32.44 7.90
CA LYS A 114 15.26 33.77 7.46
C LYS A 114 13.79 34.08 7.70
N GLU A 115 13.02 33.24 8.39
CA GLU A 115 11.59 33.51 8.66
C GLU A 115 11.22 33.54 10.15
N LYS A 116 12.07 34.17 10.98
CA LYS A 116 11.64 34.67 12.28
C LYS A 116 11.57 36.20 12.24
N GLY A 117 10.49 36.71 11.72
CA GLY A 117 10.18 38.12 11.88
C GLY A 117 9.80 38.82 10.59
N SER A 118 8.59 38.66 10.18
CA SER A 118 7.77 39.76 9.64
C SER A 118 6.36 39.27 9.24
N ASP A 119 5.42 39.82 9.93
CA ASP A 119 4.09 40.18 9.48
C ASP A 119 3.16 39.24 8.71
N VAL A 120 2.06 39.09 9.33
CA VAL A 120 0.75 38.47 9.08
C VAL A 120 0.07 38.84 7.75
N LEU A 121 0.76 39.22 6.68
CA LEU A 121 0.15 39.64 5.41
C LEU A 121 0.92 39.24 4.13
N ALA A 122 1.63 38.13 4.12
CA ALA A 122 2.18 37.59 2.87
C ALA A 122 1.58 36.21 2.56
N SER A 123 0.46 36.21 1.84
CA SER A 123 -0.16 35.00 1.25
C SER A 123 0.62 34.53 0.02
N ASN A 124 1.92 34.24 0.15
CA ASN A 124 2.71 33.54 -0.83
C ASN A 124 3.85 32.79 -0.13
N THR A 125 3.48 31.96 0.83
CA THR A 125 4.42 31.00 1.38
C THR A 125 4.67 29.96 0.28
N ALA A 126 5.85 30.03 -0.35
CA ALA A 126 6.27 28.95 -1.26
C ALA A 126 6.23 27.65 -0.46
N THR A 127 5.26 26.79 -0.79
CA THR A 127 5.08 25.51 -0.14
C THR A 127 6.33 24.67 -0.39
N SER A 128 6.99 24.25 0.66
CA SER A 128 8.19 23.44 0.53
C SER A 128 7.81 22.04 0.02
N MET A 129 8.67 21.44 -0.79
CA MET A 129 8.52 20.05 -1.22
C MET A 129 8.28 19.09 -0.04
N TRP A 130 8.87 19.39 1.11
CA TRP A 130 8.71 18.60 2.34
C TRP A 130 7.30 18.61 2.92
N ASP A 131 6.48 19.62 2.59
CA ASP A 131 5.09 19.71 3.06
C ASP A 131 4.20 18.64 2.42
N TYR A 132 4.62 18.10 1.30
CA TYR A 132 3.95 17.04 0.56
C TYR A 132 4.55 15.65 0.79
N MET A 133 5.60 15.52 1.61
CA MET A 133 6.32 14.28 1.81
C MET A 133 5.96 13.59 3.12
N ARG A 134 5.86 12.27 3.06
CA ARG A 134 5.76 11.38 4.23
C ARG A 134 6.80 10.29 4.10
N ALA A 135 7.50 9.99 5.18
CA ALA A 135 8.33 8.81 5.30
C ALA A 135 7.64 7.78 6.19
N GLY A 136 7.86 6.52 5.90
CA GLY A 136 7.28 5.43 6.66
C GLY A 136 8.14 4.20 6.66
N VAL A 137 7.77 3.26 7.52
CA VAL A 137 8.34 1.92 7.56
C VAL A 137 7.23 0.92 7.81
N ALA A 138 7.28 -0.18 7.10
CA ALA A 138 6.43 -1.33 7.36
C ALA A 138 7.29 -2.54 7.75
N TYR A 139 6.71 -3.42 8.54
CA TYR A 139 7.22 -4.74 8.83
C TYR A 139 6.16 -5.77 8.49
N ASP A 140 6.52 -6.79 7.74
CA ASP A 140 5.65 -7.86 7.31
C ASP A 140 6.26 -9.22 7.69
N LEU A 141 5.43 -10.07 8.29
CA LEU A 141 5.74 -11.48 8.52
C LEU A 141 4.69 -12.33 7.80
N THR A 142 5.15 -13.12 6.84
CA THR A 142 4.29 -13.96 6.00
C THR A 142 4.76 -15.39 6.04
N HIS A 143 3.88 -16.29 6.42
CA HIS A 143 4.04 -17.73 6.29
C HIS A 143 3.31 -18.17 5.02
N GLU A 144 4.03 -18.74 4.09
CA GLU A 144 3.55 -19.22 2.79
C GLU A 144 3.70 -20.74 2.72
N ASN A 145 2.69 -21.40 2.19
CA ASN A 145 2.71 -22.84 1.94
C ASN A 145 2.22 -23.11 0.51
N ILE A 146 3.10 -23.71 -0.27
CA ILE A 146 2.83 -24.15 -1.64
C ILE A 146 2.74 -25.66 -1.64
N ASN A 147 1.58 -26.17 -1.96
CA ASN A 147 1.32 -27.62 -1.98
C ASN A 147 0.52 -28.03 -3.22
N GLY A 148 0.29 -29.32 -3.39
CA GLY A 148 -0.46 -29.85 -4.55
C GLY A 148 0.23 -29.61 -5.89
N VAL A 149 1.55 -29.47 -5.91
CA VAL A 149 2.32 -29.15 -7.11
C VAL A 149 2.23 -30.29 -8.13
N SER A 150 1.71 -29.98 -9.31
CA SER A 150 1.58 -30.90 -10.43
C SER A 150 2.94 -31.41 -10.93
N ALA A 151 3.01 -32.66 -11.36
CA ALA A 151 4.20 -33.21 -12.02
C ALA A 151 4.61 -32.40 -13.26
N ASN A 152 3.63 -31.77 -13.92
CA ASN A 152 3.85 -30.96 -15.12
C ASN A 152 4.16 -29.48 -14.82
N ALA A 153 4.14 -29.08 -13.55
CA ALA A 153 4.46 -27.70 -13.16
C ALA A 153 5.91 -27.34 -13.55
N SER A 154 6.16 -26.07 -13.75
CA SER A 154 7.50 -25.57 -14.07
C SER A 154 8.49 -25.85 -12.93
N GLU A 155 9.77 -26.00 -13.25
CA GLU A 155 10.82 -26.21 -12.25
C GLU A 155 10.87 -25.05 -11.22
N SER A 156 10.54 -23.84 -11.62
CA SER A 156 10.44 -22.70 -10.73
C SER A 156 9.36 -22.88 -9.66
N ILE A 157 8.20 -23.43 -10.00
CA ILE A 157 7.13 -23.74 -9.06
C ILE A 157 7.50 -24.93 -8.17
N LYS A 158 8.03 -26.00 -8.75
CA LYS A 158 8.47 -27.19 -8.00
C LYS A 158 9.51 -26.84 -6.92
N SER A 159 10.36 -25.90 -7.24
CA SER A 159 11.43 -25.48 -6.33
C SER A 159 10.95 -24.58 -5.18
N GLU A 160 9.77 -24.00 -5.27
CA GLU A 160 9.12 -23.22 -4.21
C GLU A 160 8.13 -24.07 -3.38
N ALA A 161 7.98 -25.36 -3.73
CA ALA A 161 7.07 -26.27 -3.01
C ALA A 161 7.48 -26.42 -1.56
N GLY A 162 6.50 -26.40 -0.67
CA GLY A 162 6.69 -26.49 0.78
C GLY A 162 6.31 -25.22 1.51
N THR A 163 6.86 -25.05 2.70
CA THR A 163 6.60 -23.90 3.56
C THR A 163 7.77 -22.94 3.55
N SER A 164 7.47 -21.65 3.51
CA SER A 164 8.45 -20.56 3.58
C SER A 164 7.98 -19.48 4.54
N LEU A 165 8.88 -18.95 5.34
CA LEU A 165 8.65 -17.80 6.21
C LEU A 165 9.40 -16.60 5.67
N THR A 166 8.68 -15.53 5.35
CA THR A 166 9.26 -14.26 4.92
C THR A 166 9.08 -13.22 6.00
N SER A 167 10.19 -12.68 6.50
CA SER A 167 10.22 -11.56 7.44
C SER A 167 10.91 -10.37 6.75
N ALA A 168 10.17 -9.28 6.54
CA ALA A 168 10.64 -8.16 5.74
C ALA A 168 10.36 -6.81 6.42
N VAL A 169 11.29 -5.87 6.24
CA VAL A 169 11.11 -4.44 6.56
C VAL A 169 11.09 -3.65 5.26
N THR A 170 10.16 -2.72 5.20
CA THR A 170 9.95 -1.87 4.02
C THR A 170 9.96 -0.40 4.40
N PRO A 171 11.13 0.28 4.46
CA PRO A 171 11.17 1.73 4.47
C PRO A 171 10.65 2.29 3.14
N GLY A 172 9.97 3.44 3.21
CA GLY A 172 9.43 4.07 2.02
C GLY A 172 9.14 5.55 2.24
N MET A 173 8.94 6.24 1.12
CA MET A 173 8.59 7.66 1.08
C MET A 173 7.47 7.88 0.07
N THR A 174 6.57 8.79 0.39
CA THR A 174 5.50 9.23 -0.52
C THR A 174 5.58 10.75 -0.67
N TYR A 175 5.39 11.23 -1.88
CA TYR A 175 5.18 12.62 -2.23
C TYR A 175 3.78 12.75 -2.83
N ASP A 176 2.92 13.64 -2.31
CA ASP A 176 1.57 13.83 -2.79
C ASP A 176 1.23 15.33 -2.80
N SER A 177 1.36 15.97 -3.96
CA SER A 177 1.05 17.38 -4.19
C SER A 177 -0.26 17.58 -4.95
N ARG A 178 -1.14 16.55 -4.99
CA ARG A 178 -2.41 16.66 -5.70
C ARG A 178 -3.33 17.66 -5.00
N ASP A 179 -4.02 18.43 -5.81
CA ASP A 179 -5.02 19.41 -5.37
C ASP A 179 -6.24 18.76 -4.68
N HIS A 180 -6.61 17.55 -5.12
CA HIS A 180 -7.75 16.82 -4.57
C HIS A 180 -7.45 15.33 -4.43
N PHE A 181 -7.80 14.75 -3.29
CA PHE A 181 -7.49 13.35 -3.00
C PHE A 181 -8.29 12.37 -3.87
N PHE A 182 -9.60 12.63 -4.04
CA PHE A 182 -10.51 11.72 -4.76
C PHE A 182 -10.63 12.02 -6.25
N ALA A 183 -10.57 13.29 -6.63
CA ALA A 183 -10.71 13.74 -8.02
C ALA A 183 -9.61 14.74 -8.35
N PRO A 184 -8.35 14.29 -8.45
CA PRO A 184 -7.22 15.18 -8.70
C PRO A 184 -7.32 15.79 -10.11
N THR A 185 -7.16 17.10 -10.19
CA THR A 185 -7.08 17.82 -11.45
C THR A 185 -5.66 18.29 -11.76
N GLU A 186 -4.82 18.46 -10.74
CA GLU A 186 -3.45 18.94 -10.85
C GLU A 186 -2.57 18.31 -9.78
N GLY A 187 -1.27 18.21 -10.06
CA GLY A 187 -0.27 17.75 -9.11
C GLY A 187 0.24 16.33 -9.39
N THR A 188 1.09 15.86 -8.50
CA THR A 188 1.81 14.59 -8.65
C THR A 188 1.68 13.77 -7.38
N LYS A 189 1.49 12.46 -7.54
CA LYS A 189 1.68 11.48 -6.47
C LYS A 189 2.79 10.54 -6.87
N SER A 190 3.84 10.45 -6.05
CA SER A 190 4.96 9.53 -6.25
C SER A 190 5.21 8.74 -4.98
N ALA A 191 5.64 7.49 -5.12
CA ALA A 191 6.01 6.64 -4.02
C ALA A 191 7.31 5.89 -4.36
N PHE A 192 8.15 5.71 -3.35
CA PHE A 192 9.35 4.88 -3.37
C PHE A 192 9.37 4.01 -2.14
N ALA A 193 9.66 2.72 -2.31
CA ALA A 193 9.78 1.77 -1.21
C ALA A 193 10.90 0.77 -1.50
N VAL A 194 11.55 0.28 -0.44
CA VAL A 194 12.55 -0.78 -0.52
C VAL A 194 12.18 -1.87 0.48
N LYS A 195 11.70 -3.01 -0.02
CA LYS A 195 11.41 -4.19 0.80
C LYS A 195 12.68 -5.00 0.98
N MET A 196 13.09 -5.22 2.22
CA MET A 196 14.27 -5.99 2.60
C MET A 196 13.82 -7.18 3.44
N ALA A 197 13.89 -8.39 2.87
CA ALA A 197 13.64 -9.64 3.57
C ALA A 197 14.95 -10.29 4.01
N GLY A 198 14.92 -11.00 5.15
CA GLY A 198 16.11 -11.67 5.70
C GLY A 198 16.38 -11.34 7.17
N LEU A 199 15.44 -10.69 7.87
CA LEU A 199 15.51 -10.44 9.31
C LEU A 199 15.04 -11.65 10.15
N GLY A 200 15.27 -12.84 9.67
CA GLY A 200 14.72 -14.11 10.13
C GLY A 200 13.82 -14.72 9.06
N GLY A 201 13.52 -16.01 9.16
CA GLY A 201 12.79 -16.75 8.14
C GLY A 201 13.71 -17.26 7.02
N ASP A 202 13.07 -17.73 5.95
CA ASP A 202 13.71 -18.49 4.88
C ASP A 202 14.09 -17.60 3.69
N SER A 203 13.28 -16.57 3.40
CA SER A 203 13.46 -15.71 2.23
C SER A 203 14.45 -14.57 2.47
N ARG A 204 15.35 -14.33 1.52
CA ARG A 204 16.37 -13.27 1.58
C ARG A 204 16.45 -12.53 0.26
N PHE A 205 15.89 -11.31 0.21
CA PHE A 205 15.89 -10.49 -0.99
C PHE A 205 15.78 -9.00 -0.67
N ILE A 206 16.13 -8.19 -1.65
CA ILE A 206 15.85 -6.75 -1.69
C ILE A 206 15.01 -6.47 -2.93
N LYS A 207 13.94 -5.70 -2.74
CA LYS A 207 13.02 -5.31 -3.80
C LYS A 207 12.75 -3.82 -3.69
N SER A 208 12.93 -3.09 -4.78
CA SER A 208 12.73 -1.65 -4.85
C SER A 208 11.61 -1.32 -5.81
N ASP A 209 10.65 -0.55 -5.36
CA ASP A 209 9.48 -0.14 -6.13
C ASP A 209 9.42 1.40 -6.20
N VAL A 210 9.24 1.92 -7.40
CA VAL A 210 9.00 3.33 -7.68
C VAL A 210 7.73 3.47 -8.47
N SER A 211 6.86 4.36 -8.08
CA SER A 211 5.67 4.71 -8.85
C SER A 211 5.48 6.21 -8.89
N ALA A 212 4.96 6.73 -10.00
CA ALA A 212 4.58 8.12 -10.13
C ALA A 212 3.31 8.25 -10.96
N ARG A 213 2.46 9.20 -10.57
CA ARG A 213 1.28 9.61 -11.34
C ARG A 213 1.17 11.11 -11.31
N TRP A 214 1.13 11.70 -12.48
CA TRP A 214 1.02 13.14 -12.70
C TRP A 214 -0.33 13.48 -13.31
N HIS A 215 -0.95 14.57 -12.83
CA HIS A 215 -2.20 15.10 -13.31
C HIS A 215 -1.97 16.52 -13.81
N TYR A 216 -2.46 16.79 -15.01
CA TYR A 216 -2.33 18.09 -15.64
C TYR A 216 -3.67 18.52 -16.25
N PRO A 217 -4.21 19.71 -15.87
CA PRO A 217 -5.45 20.20 -16.44
C PRO A 217 -5.20 20.70 -17.87
N LEU A 218 -5.77 20.02 -18.86
CA LEU A 218 -5.69 20.41 -20.26
C LEU A 218 -6.61 21.58 -20.59
N LEU A 219 -7.85 21.51 -20.12
CA LEU A 219 -8.87 22.54 -20.36
C LEU A 219 -9.73 22.68 -19.10
N LYS A 220 -9.96 23.92 -18.70
CA LYS A 220 -10.99 24.26 -17.71
C LYS A 220 -12.14 24.88 -18.47
N ASP A 221 -13.31 24.24 -18.47
CA ASP A 221 -14.49 24.81 -19.07
C ASP A 221 -15.18 25.77 -18.07
N PRO A 222 -15.22 27.08 -18.34
CA PRO A 222 -15.81 28.04 -17.40
C PRO A 222 -17.32 27.92 -17.31
N ASN A 223 -18.00 27.28 -18.28
CA ASN A 223 -19.45 27.20 -18.35
C ASN A 223 -20.02 25.95 -17.65
N TRP A 224 -19.27 24.84 -17.62
CA TRP A 224 -19.75 23.57 -17.10
C TRP A 224 -19.07 23.18 -15.78
N GLY A 225 -18.08 23.95 -15.28
CA GLY A 225 -17.34 23.64 -14.07
C GLY A 225 -16.51 22.34 -14.17
N GLY A 226 -16.42 21.75 -15.35
CA GLY A 226 -15.66 20.55 -15.63
C GLY A 226 -14.22 20.87 -16.09
N SER A 227 -13.29 19.95 -15.87
CA SER A 227 -11.94 20.02 -16.39
C SER A 227 -11.58 18.73 -17.12
N TYR A 228 -10.93 18.86 -18.26
CA TYR A 228 -10.28 17.73 -18.92
C TYR A 228 -8.89 17.58 -18.31
N VAL A 229 -8.63 16.44 -17.68
CA VAL A 229 -7.38 16.18 -16.98
C VAL A 229 -6.60 15.08 -17.70
N LEU A 230 -5.37 15.38 -18.09
CA LEU A 230 -4.42 14.37 -18.53
C LEU A 230 -3.78 13.73 -17.31
N ALA A 231 -3.95 12.42 -17.17
CA ALA A 231 -3.27 11.65 -16.13
C ALA A 231 -2.25 10.71 -16.76
N LEU A 232 -0.98 10.89 -16.42
CA LEU A 232 0.11 10.01 -16.83
C LEU A 232 0.67 9.31 -15.60
N GLY A 233 0.87 8.00 -15.71
CA GLY A 233 1.40 7.22 -14.60
C GLY A 233 2.28 6.08 -15.07
N GLY A 234 3.23 5.71 -14.23
CA GLY A 234 4.13 4.59 -14.46
C GLY A 234 4.69 4.05 -13.16
N SER A 235 5.19 2.81 -13.22
CA SER A 235 5.89 2.16 -12.13
C SER A 235 7.09 1.38 -12.64
N LEU A 236 8.13 1.33 -11.81
CA LEU A 236 9.34 0.55 -12.04
C LEU A 236 9.60 -0.28 -10.79
N GLY A 237 9.95 -1.54 -10.99
CA GLY A 237 10.32 -2.42 -9.92
C GLY A 237 11.62 -3.16 -10.26
N TYR A 238 12.45 -3.34 -9.25
CA TYR A 238 13.67 -4.13 -9.33
C TYR A 238 13.82 -4.99 -8.09
N GLY A 239 14.14 -6.27 -8.25
CA GLY A 239 14.32 -7.19 -7.15
C GLY A 239 15.48 -8.14 -7.38
N ILE A 240 16.22 -8.44 -6.31
CA ILE A 240 17.34 -9.38 -6.30
C ILE A 240 17.31 -10.19 -5.02
N GLY A 241 17.50 -11.51 -5.15
CA GLY A 241 17.78 -12.40 -4.03
C GLY A 241 19.24 -12.30 -3.57
N PHE A 242 19.49 -12.45 -2.28
CA PHE A 242 20.84 -12.49 -1.72
C PHE A 242 20.93 -13.56 -0.63
N GLY A 243 22.14 -14.07 -0.42
CA GLY A 243 22.34 -15.20 0.51
C GLY A 243 21.74 -16.49 -0.05
N GLN A 244 21.86 -17.57 0.68
CA GLN A 244 21.18 -18.82 0.37
C GLN A 244 19.87 -18.87 1.16
N ASP A 245 18.76 -19.19 0.51
CA ASP A 245 17.54 -19.59 1.19
C ASP A 245 17.71 -20.99 1.82
N SER A 246 16.70 -21.51 2.51
CA SER A 246 16.71 -22.85 3.10
C SER A 246 16.95 -23.96 2.05
N ASN A 247 16.72 -23.68 0.76
CA ASN A 247 16.91 -24.58 -0.37
C ASN A 247 18.23 -24.34 -1.13
N GLY A 248 19.09 -23.44 -0.64
CA GLY A 248 20.39 -23.14 -1.25
C GLY A 248 20.32 -22.20 -2.46
N LYS A 249 19.19 -21.55 -2.71
CA LYS A 249 19.02 -20.61 -3.83
C LYS A 249 19.35 -19.18 -3.47
N HIS A 250 19.83 -18.43 -4.46
CA HIS A 250 20.13 -17.00 -4.38
C HIS A 250 19.10 -16.14 -5.12
N ASP A 251 18.05 -16.75 -5.64
CA ASP A 251 17.06 -16.07 -6.48
C ASP A 251 15.97 -15.38 -5.66
N LEU A 252 15.38 -14.34 -6.25
CA LEU A 252 14.15 -13.74 -5.75
C LEU A 252 13.04 -14.81 -5.76
N PRO A 253 12.31 -15.03 -4.65
CA PRO A 253 11.19 -15.97 -4.60
C PRO A 253 10.21 -15.73 -5.75
N LEU A 254 9.66 -16.78 -6.34
CA LEU A 254 8.82 -16.71 -7.54
C LEU A 254 7.68 -15.69 -7.37
N PHE A 255 7.01 -15.70 -6.23
CA PHE A 255 5.84 -14.86 -5.94
C PHE A 255 6.19 -13.40 -5.57
N GLU A 256 7.46 -13.08 -5.43
CA GLU A 256 7.96 -11.71 -5.28
C GLU A 256 8.49 -11.13 -6.59
N ARG A 257 8.56 -11.93 -7.66
CA ARG A 257 9.00 -11.47 -9.00
C ARG A 257 7.95 -10.59 -9.65
N TYR A 258 8.41 -9.75 -10.57
CA TYR A 258 7.52 -8.94 -11.39
C TYR A 258 7.14 -9.71 -12.64
N PHE A 259 5.86 -9.83 -12.91
CA PHE A 259 5.34 -10.44 -14.10
C PHE A 259 4.82 -9.37 -15.06
N LEU A 260 5.21 -9.46 -16.34
CA LEU A 260 4.70 -8.61 -17.40
C LEU A 260 3.56 -9.35 -18.10
N GLY A 261 2.41 -8.71 -18.18
CA GLY A 261 1.21 -9.28 -18.78
C GLY A 261 0.19 -9.67 -17.71
N GLY A 262 -1.04 -9.30 -17.99
CA GLY A 262 -2.18 -9.79 -17.24
C GLY A 262 -2.57 -11.17 -17.71
N ILE A 263 -3.29 -11.85 -16.89
CA ILE A 263 -4.01 -13.09 -17.19
C ILE A 263 -5.09 -12.80 -18.21
#